data_fce415f6142d0479e9a9dde74cc2ca39
#
_entry.id   fce415f6142d0479e9a9dde74cc2ca39
#
_cell.length_a   1.000
_cell.length_b   1.000
_cell.length_c   1.000
_cell.angle_alpha   90.00
_cell.angle_beta   90.00
_cell.angle_gamma   90.00
#
_symmetry.space_group_name_H-M   'P 1'
#
loop_
_entity.id
_entity.type
_entity.pdbx_description
1 polymer ?
#
loop_
_entity_poly.entity_id
_entity_poly.type
_entity_poly.pdbx_seq_one_letter_code
_entity_poly.pdbx_strand_id
1 'polypeptide(L)'
;MSEGIHPIASLLAALARGITGVQVQWAGCEPDERQRIYFANHTSHLDFVVLWSALPSEIRAHARPIAARDYWEETSLRRYLAESVFKAVLVERGAVAKSKSHDDAKFVGRSLIEDLAAALGERNSLILFPEGTRGNGEKVGEFRGGLYHLGLRRPDVELVPAYLENMNRILPKGEVLPVPMLSLLTFGKPIQVEPHENKDVFLERAREAVSSLRRIGAA
;
A
#
# COMPACT_ATOMS: atom_id res chain seq x y z
N MET A 1 22.75 -5.41 -14.47
CA MET A 1 22.61 -6.75 -13.86
C MET A 1 21.16 -6.87 -13.43
N SER A 2 20.37 -7.76 -14.06
CA SER A 2 18.99 -8.02 -13.63
C SER A 2 19.04 -8.60 -12.22
N GLU A 3 18.48 -7.89 -11.24
CA GLU A 3 18.21 -8.50 -9.92
C GLU A 3 17.26 -9.67 -10.17
N GLY A 4 17.78 -10.90 -10.07
CA GLY A 4 16.99 -12.10 -10.29
C GLY A 4 15.79 -12.14 -9.37
N ILE A 5 14.64 -12.53 -9.89
CA ILE A 5 13.41 -12.69 -9.13
C ILE A 5 13.67 -13.66 -7.98
N HIS A 6 13.52 -13.19 -6.75
CA HIS A 6 13.77 -14.00 -5.56
C HIS A 6 12.80 -15.21 -5.54
N PRO A 7 13.27 -16.47 -5.52
CA PRO A 7 12.40 -17.65 -5.68
C PRO A 7 11.31 -17.73 -4.60
N ILE A 8 11.63 -17.36 -3.36
CA ILE A 8 10.65 -17.29 -2.27
C ILE A 8 9.57 -16.23 -2.55
N ALA A 9 9.94 -15.08 -3.14
CA ALA A 9 8.98 -14.04 -3.52
C ALA A 9 7.97 -14.57 -4.56
N SER A 10 8.44 -15.34 -5.55
CA SER A 10 7.57 -15.95 -6.56
C SER A 10 6.64 -17.00 -5.96
N LEU A 11 7.16 -17.85 -5.06
CA LEU A 11 6.36 -18.85 -4.36
C LEU A 11 5.28 -18.19 -3.49
N LEU A 12 5.65 -17.18 -2.69
CA LEU A 12 4.70 -16.46 -1.83
C LEU A 12 3.63 -15.74 -2.65
N ALA A 13 3.99 -15.14 -3.79
CA ALA A 13 3.03 -14.50 -4.68
C ALA A 13 2.06 -15.53 -5.29
N ALA A 14 2.54 -16.72 -5.66
CA ALA A 14 1.69 -17.80 -6.16
C ALA A 14 0.74 -18.33 -5.08
N LEU A 15 1.23 -18.55 -3.86
CA LEU A 15 0.43 -18.97 -2.72
C LEU A 15 -0.63 -17.92 -2.34
N ALA A 16 -0.26 -16.65 -2.25
CA ALA A 16 -1.20 -15.57 -1.96
C ALA A 16 -2.33 -15.52 -2.98
N ARG A 17 -2.00 -15.58 -4.26
CA ARG A 17 -3.00 -15.62 -5.35
C ARG A 17 -3.87 -16.88 -5.30
N GLY A 18 -3.30 -18.03 -4.98
CA GLY A 18 -4.05 -19.28 -4.86
C GLY A 18 -5.05 -19.27 -3.70
N ILE A 19 -4.65 -18.76 -2.52
CA ILE A 19 -5.52 -18.68 -1.34
C ILE A 19 -6.63 -17.65 -1.52
N THR A 20 -6.32 -16.49 -2.10
CA THR A 20 -7.27 -15.37 -2.21
C THR A 20 -8.04 -15.37 -3.52
N GLY A 21 -7.68 -16.23 -4.48
CA GLY A 21 -8.29 -16.25 -5.81
C GLY A 21 -8.36 -14.87 -6.46
N VAL A 22 -7.36 -14.01 -6.17
CA VAL A 22 -7.42 -12.60 -6.54
C VAL A 22 -7.54 -12.43 -8.05
N GLN A 23 -8.62 -11.76 -8.46
CA GLN A 23 -8.81 -11.25 -9.80
C GLN A 23 -8.29 -9.82 -9.86
N VAL A 24 -7.55 -9.49 -10.92
CA VAL A 24 -6.95 -8.16 -11.09
C VAL A 24 -7.65 -7.44 -12.23
N GLN A 25 -8.08 -6.21 -11.97
CA GLN A 25 -8.69 -5.34 -12.95
C GLN A 25 -7.92 -4.01 -13.02
N TRP A 26 -7.54 -3.62 -14.23
CA TRP A 26 -6.91 -2.31 -14.49
C TRP A 26 -7.98 -1.40 -15.11
N ALA A 27 -8.53 -0.49 -14.30
CA ALA A 27 -9.65 0.38 -14.66
C ALA A 27 -9.19 1.83 -14.77
N GLY A 28 -8.53 2.16 -15.86
CA GLY A 28 -8.04 3.52 -16.12
C GLY A 28 -6.53 3.70 -16.08
N CYS A 29 -5.79 2.62 -15.89
CA CYS A 29 -4.35 2.55 -16.14
C CYS A 29 -4.00 1.15 -16.63
N GLU A 30 -2.78 1.00 -17.16
CA GLU A 30 -2.19 -0.28 -17.52
C GLU A 30 -1.01 -0.59 -16.60
N PRO A 31 -0.60 -1.87 -16.47
CA PRO A 31 0.67 -2.22 -15.84
C PRO A 31 1.83 -1.46 -16.51
N ASP A 32 2.67 -0.83 -15.70
CA ASP A 32 3.78 -0.02 -16.20
C ASP A 32 4.95 -0.10 -15.23
N GLU A 33 6.18 -0.18 -15.74
CA GLU A 33 7.41 -0.23 -14.95
C GLU A 33 7.83 1.15 -14.39
N ARG A 34 7.15 2.23 -14.79
CA ARG A 34 7.38 3.56 -14.20
C ARG A 34 7.16 3.52 -12.71
N GLN A 35 7.86 4.38 -12.00
CA GLN A 35 7.68 4.53 -10.56
C GLN A 35 6.25 4.93 -10.23
N ARG A 36 5.65 4.22 -9.27
CA ARG A 36 4.29 4.46 -8.80
C ARG A 36 4.19 4.37 -7.28
N ILE A 37 3.28 5.11 -6.73
CA ILE A 37 2.81 4.94 -5.37
C ILE A 37 1.40 4.35 -5.45
N TYR A 38 1.30 3.04 -5.22
CA TYR A 38 0.02 2.36 -5.12
C TYR A 38 -0.57 2.61 -3.74
N PHE A 39 -1.76 3.20 -3.67
CA PHE A 39 -2.43 3.44 -2.41
C PHE A 39 -3.83 2.82 -2.40
N ALA A 40 -4.17 2.15 -1.30
CA ALA A 40 -5.38 1.32 -1.23
C ALA A 40 -6.11 1.43 0.12
N ASN A 41 -7.35 0.93 0.16
CA ASN A 41 -8.07 0.68 1.39
C ASN A 41 -7.39 -0.42 2.22
N HIS A 42 -7.53 -0.36 3.55
CA HIS A 42 -6.87 -1.28 4.48
C HIS A 42 -7.86 -1.97 5.40
N THR A 43 -8.01 -3.29 5.25
CA THR A 43 -8.99 -4.08 6.02
C THR A 43 -8.39 -5.37 6.60
N SER A 44 -7.27 -5.84 6.06
CA SER A 44 -6.65 -7.10 6.45
C SER A 44 -5.12 -6.99 6.51
N HIS A 45 -4.48 -7.85 7.28
CA HIS A 45 -3.03 -8.02 7.25
C HIS A 45 -2.51 -8.54 5.90
N LEU A 46 -3.36 -9.19 5.12
CA LEU A 46 -3.00 -9.73 3.80
C LEU A 46 -3.08 -8.68 2.67
N ASP A 47 -3.63 -7.50 2.92
CA ASP A 47 -3.88 -6.51 1.86
C ASP A 47 -2.64 -6.20 1.03
N PHE A 48 -1.50 -5.91 1.69
CA PHE A 48 -0.27 -5.59 0.96
C PHE A 48 0.29 -6.82 0.22
N VAL A 49 0.16 -8.03 0.81
CA VAL A 49 0.64 -9.27 0.19
C VAL A 49 -0.15 -9.55 -1.09
N VAL A 50 -1.47 -9.36 -1.04
CA VAL A 50 -2.35 -9.55 -2.19
C VAL A 50 -2.07 -8.52 -3.26
N LEU A 51 -2.02 -7.23 -2.91
CA LEU A 51 -1.70 -6.16 -3.85
C LEU A 51 -0.33 -6.39 -4.50
N TRP A 52 0.70 -6.67 -3.68
CA TRP A 52 2.05 -6.95 -4.16
C TRP A 52 2.11 -8.20 -5.05
N SER A 53 1.41 -9.28 -4.67
CA SER A 53 1.39 -10.53 -5.45
C SER A 53 0.68 -10.39 -6.78
N ALA A 54 -0.28 -9.48 -6.88
CA ALA A 54 -1.09 -9.22 -8.06
C ALA A 54 -0.34 -8.42 -9.15
N LEU A 55 0.71 -7.69 -8.76
CA LEU A 55 1.55 -6.96 -9.72
C LEU A 55 2.33 -7.94 -10.62
N PRO A 56 2.51 -7.63 -11.90
CA PRO A 56 3.45 -8.33 -12.78
C PRO A 56 4.84 -8.48 -12.14
N SER A 57 5.57 -9.53 -12.49
CA SER A 57 6.85 -9.89 -11.84
C SER A 57 7.88 -8.77 -11.90
N GLU A 58 7.96 -8.08 -13.01
CA GLU A 58 8.89 -6.98 -13.30
C GLU A 58 8.59 -5.77 -12.39
N ILE A 59 7.31 -5.40 -12.28
CA ILE A 59 6.85 -4.31 -11.42
C ILE A 59 6.99 -4.70 -9.94
N ARG A 60 6.61 -5.94 -9.60
CA ARG A 60 6.68 -6.47 -8.24
C ARG A 60 8.09 -6.48 -7.67
N ALA A 61 9.10 -6.74 -8.49
CA ALA A 61 10.51 -6.76 -8.08
C ALA A 61 10.96 -5.42 -7.49
N HIS A 62 10.32 -4.32 -7.90
CA HIS A 62 10.61 -2.97 -7.45
C HIS A 62 9.51 -2.37 -6.55
N ALA A 63 8.41 -3.08 -6.29
CA ALA A 63 7.33 -2.62 -5.43
C ALA A 63 7.64 -2.93 -3.96
N ARG A 64 7.74 -1.88 -3.13
CA ARG A 64 8.10 -1.95 -1.72
C ARG A 64 6.89 -1.56 -0.85
N PRO A 65 6.34 -2.48 -0.03
CA PRO A 65 5.29 -2.12 0.90
C PRO A 65 5.84 -1.27 2.05
N ILE A 66 5.05 -0.28 2.47
CA ILE A 66 5.28 0.43 3.72
C ILE A 66 4.65 -0.38 4.84
N ALA A 67 5.43 -0.75 5.84
CA ALA A 67 5.02 -1.67 6.88
C ALA A 67 5.43 -1.20 8.27
N ALA A 68 4.64 -1.57 9.28
CA ALA A 68 4.90 -1.18 10.66
C ALA A 68 6.04 -2.00 11.27
N ARG A 69 7.09 -1.32 11.74
CA ARG A 69 8.30 -1.90 12.29
C ARG A 69 8.01 -2.83 13.47
N ASP A 70 7.18 -2.40 14.42
CA ASP A 70 6.80 -3.14 15.62
C ASP A 70 6.23 -4.53 15.33
N TYR A 71 5.49 -4.68 14.23
CA TYR A 71 4.92 -5.96 13.81
C TYR A 71 5.93 -6.84 13.08
N TRP A 72 6.72 -6.25 12.18
CA TRP A 72 7.59 -7.02 11.29
C TRP A 72 8.92 -7.42 11.93
N GLU A 73 9.37 -6.73 12.98
CA GLU A 73 10.57 -7.06 13.73
C GLU A 73 10.31 -8.00 14.92
N GLU A 74 9.05 -8.36 15.20
CA GLU A 74 8.67 -9.21 16.35
C GLU A 74 9.28 -10.61 16.29
N THR A 75 9.43 -11.19 15.09
CA THR A 75 10.06 -12.51 14.90
C THR A 75 11.10 -12.48 13.77
N SER A 76 12.11 -13.38 13.86
CA SER A 76 13.15 -13.49 12.84
C SER A 76 12.59 -13.81 11.45
N LEU A 77 11.53 -14.63 11.40
CA LEU A 77 10.87 -14.97 10.13
C LEU A 77 10.17 -13.75 9.51
N ARG A 78 9.42 -12.98 10.30
CA ARG A 78 8.77 -11.76 9.81
C ARG A 78 9.80 -10.76 9.34
N ARG A 79 10.87 -10.54 10.10
CA ARG A 79 11.97 -9.67 9.72
C ARG A 79 12.58 -10.10 8.39
N TYR A 80 12.91 -11.37 8.24
CA TYR A 80 13.45 -11.91 6.99
C TYR A 80 12.50 -11.66 5.80
N LEU A 81 11.20 -11.92 5.97
CA LEU A 81 10.20 -11.67 4.93
C LEU A 81 10.13 -10.18 4.56
N ALA A 82 10.10 -9.29 5.57
CA ALA A 82 10.04 -7.86 5.33
C ALA A 82 11.27 -7.33 4.58
N GLU A 83 12.47 -7.69 5.05
CA GLU A 83 13.72 -7.14 4.53
C GLU A 83 14.17 -7.80 3.24
N SER A 84 14.12 -9.15 3.17
CA SER A 84 14.72 -9.91 2.07
C SER A 84 13.73 -10.23 0.95
N VAL A 85 12.46 -10.47 1.28
CA VAL A 85 11.47 -10.89 0.29
C VAL A 85 10.66 -9.71 -0.24
N PHE A 86 10.06 -8.93 0.65
CA PHE A 86 9.23 -7.79 0.28
C PHE A 86 10.03 -6.50 0.10
N LYS A 87 11.26 -6.45 0.61
CA LYS A 87 12.10 -5.23 0.66
C LYS A 87 11.29 -4.04 1.23
N ALA A 88 10.52 -4.32 2.29
CA ALA A 88 9.57 -3.39 2.88
C ALA A 88 10.27 -2.18 3.49
N VAL A 89 9.63 -1.03 3.41
CA VAL A 89 10.04 0.18 4.13
C VAL A 89 9.41 0.13 5.52
N LEU A 90 10.22 -0.13 6.54
CA LEU A 90 9.75 -0.26 7.91
C LEU A 90 9.63 1.11 8.58
N VAL A 91 8.43 1.46 9.01
CA VAL A 91 8.10 2.74 9.65
C VAL A 91 7.56 2.53 11.07
N GLU A 92 7.82 3.46 11.95
CA GLU A 92 7.26 3.43 13.31
C GLU A 92 5.78 3.83 13.30
N ARG A 93 4.94 2.93 13.83
CA ARG A 93 3.50 3.16 13.92
C ARG A 93 3.19 4.28 14.89
N GLY A 94 2.47 5.30 14.41
CA GLY A 94 2.03 6.42 15.23
C GLY A 94 3.17 7.32 15.72
N ALA A 95 4.34 7.31 15.09
CA ALA A 95 5.47 8.15 15.48
C ALA A 95 5.07 9.63 15.62
N VAL A 96 4.32 10.16 14.65
CA VAL A 96 3.80 11.53 14.70
C VAL A 96 2.84 11.75 15.87
N ALA A 97 1.94 10.78 16.13
CA ALA A 97 0.97 10.87 17.22
C ALA A 97 1.59 10.70 18.63
N LYS A 98 2.75 10.07 18.71
CA LYS A 98 3.51 9.87 19.95
C LYS A 98 4.46 11.04 20.27
N SER A 99 4.57 12.02 19.38
CA SER A 99 5.45 13.19 19.56
C SER A 99 5.00 14.04 20.74
N LYS A 100 5.96 14.53 21.51
CA LYS A 100 5.71 15.26 22.75
C LYS A 100 5.25 16.71 22.54
N SER A 101 5.53 17.27 21.37
CA SER A 101 5.15 18.64 21.00
C SER A 101 4.70 18.71 19.54
N HIS A 102 4.09 19.84 19.15
CA HIS A 102 3.70 20.12 17.77
C HIS A 102 4.92 20.16 16.83
N ASP A 103 6.02 20.74 17.29
CA ASP A 103 7.27 20.83 16.52
C ASP A 103 7.93 19.46 16.34
N ASP A 104 7.94 18.61 17.38
CA ASP A 104 8.40 17.23 17.29
C ASP A 104 7.55 16.44 16.29
N ALA A 105 6.22 16.57 16.34
CA ALA A 105 5.31 15.91 15.42
C ALA A 105 5.57 16.31 13.96
N LYS A 106 5.82 17.60 13.73
CA LYS A 106 6.13 18.15 12.41
C LYS A 106 7.51 17.68 11.92
N PHE A 107 8.50 17.62 12.80
CA PHE A 107 9.83 17.10 12.48
C PHE A 107 9.78 15.60 12.13
N VAL A 108 9.15 14.77 12.95
CA VAL A 108 8.99 13.33 12.74
C VAL A 108 8.21 13.06 11.44
N GLY A 109 7.14 13.82 11.18
CA GLY A 109 6.39 13.71 9.94
C GLY A 109 7.22 14.03 8.71
N ARG A 110 8.05 15.07 8.76
CA ARG A 110 8.96 15.44 7.68
C ARG A 110 10.02 14.36 7.44
N SER A 111 10.66 13.87 8.50
CA SER A 111 11.66 12.80 8.40
C SER A 111 11.06 11.55 7.75
N LEU A 112 9.85 11.15 8.14
CA LEU A 112 9.17 10.01 7.53
C LEU A 112 8.96 10.21 6.02
N ILE A 113 8.55 11.39 5.57
CA ILE A 113 8.36 11.67 4.15
C ILE A 113 9.68 11.63 3.38
N GLU A 114 10.77 12.15 3.95
CA GLU A 114 12.10 12.05 3.34
C GLU A 114 12.58 10.60 3.24
N ASP A 115 12.36 9.78 4.28
CA ASP A 115 12.70 8.35 4.27
C ASP A 115 11.92 7.59 3.18
N LEU A 116 10.62 7.88 3.03
CA LEU A 116 9.78 7.29 1.99
C LEU A 116 10.20 7.74 0.58
N ALA A 117 10.54 9.03 0.41
CA ALA A 117 11.04 9.55 -0.84
C ALA A 117 12.42 8.95 -1.21
N ALA A 118 13.29 8.75 -0.21
CA ALA A 118 14.56 8.05 -0.40
C ALA A 118 14.36 6.57 -0.78
N ALA A 119 13.38 5.89 -0.18
CA ALA A 119 13.04 4.50 -0.50
C ALA A 119 12.52 4.32 -1.94
N LEU A 120 11.81 5.31 -2.48
CA LEU A 120 11.46 5.36 -3.92
C LEU A 120 12.71 5.37 -4.79
N GLY A 121 13.74 6.15 -4.40
CA GLY A 121 14.94 6.30 -5.22
C GLY A 121 14.61 6.60 -6.68
N GLU A 122 15.31 5.95 -7.61
CA GLU A 122 15.11 6.14 -9.06
C GLU A 122 14.27 5.04 -9.72
N ARG A 123 13.98 3.93 -9.02
CA ARG A 123 13.41 2.72 -9.64
C ARG A 123 12.27 2.07 -8.87
N ASN A 124 12.16 2.33 -7.57
CA ASN A 124 11.18 1.61 -6.76
C ASN A 124 9.82 2.28 -6.80
N SER A 125 8.79 1.47 -6.65
CA SER A 125 7.42 1.87 -6.36
C SER A 125 7.11 1.60 -4.89
N LEU A 126 6.14 2.30 -4.32
CA LEU A 126 5.68 2.07 -2.95
C LEU A 126 4.25 1.55 -2.95
N ILE A 127 3.93 0.73 -1.94
CA ILE A 127 2.57 0.32 -1.62
C ILE A 127 2.25 0.86 -0.23
N LEU A 128 1.22 1.69 -0.14
CA LEU A 128 0.83 2.29 1.13
C LEU A 128 -0.68 2.23 1.36
N PHE A 129 -1.06 2.27 2.63
CA PHE A 129 -2.45 2.31 3.08
C PHE A 129 -2.66 3.61 3.86
N PRO A 130 -3.20 4.66 3.21
CA PRO A 130 -3.21 6.01 3.78
C PRO A 130 -4.13 6.16 4.99
N GLU A 131 -5.03 5.21 5.24
CA GLU A 131 -5.83 5.15 6.48
C GLU A 131 -4.94 4.99 7.73
N GLY A 132 -3.77 4.36 7.59
CA GLY A 132 -2.81 4.11 8.67
C GLY A 132 -3.29 3.14 9.75
N THR A 133 -4.47 2.58 9.59
CA THR A 133 -5.07 1.54 10.44
C THR A 133 -6.07 0.72 9.63
N ARG A 134 -6.34 -0.51 10.04
CA ARG A 134 -7.32 -1.36 9.37
C ARG A 134 -8.74 -0.97 9.75
N GLY A 135 -9.56 -0.70 8.74
CA GLY A 135 -11.01 -0.51 8.85
C GLY A 135 -11.79 -1.83 8.96
N ASN A 136 -13.10 -1.73 9.06
CA ASN A 136 -14.03 -2.88 9.10
C ASN A 136 -14.47 -3.36 7.69
N GLY A 137 -14.08 -2.65 6.64
CA GLY A 137 -14.43 -2.98 5.25
C GLY A 137 -15.78 -2.42 4.77
N GLU A 138 -16.54 -1.72 5.62
CA GLU A 138 -17.80 -1.10 5.23
C GLU A 138 -17.57 0.15 4.38
N LYS A 139 -16.61 0.96 4.80
CA LYS A 139 -16.23 2.22 4.12
C LYS A 139 -14.71 2.38 4.15
N VAL A 140 -14.19 3.08 3.15
CA VAL A 140 -12.81 3.55 3.16
C VAL A 140 -12.67 4.65 4.22
N GLY A 141 -11.76 4.46 5.15
CA GLY A 141 -11.52 5.41 6.23
C GLY A 141 -10.88 6.73 5.75
N GLU A 142 -10.75 7.68 6.66
CA GLU A 142 -10.08 8.95 6.36
C GLU A 142 -8.59 8.73 6.06
N PHE A 143 -8.08 9.45 5.06
CA PHE A 143 -6.69 9.38 4.67
C PHE A 143 -5.82 10.35 5.47
N ARG A 144 -4.66 9.88 5.91
CA ARG A 144 -3.66 10.69 6.61
C ARG A 144 -2.80 11.48 5.62
N GLY A 145 -2.27 12.61 6.06
CA GLY A 145 -1.51 13.55 5.25
C GLY A 145 -0.24 13.00 4.57
N GLY A 146 0.20 11.81 4.93
CA GLY A 146 1.42 11.21 4.36
C GLY A 146 1.38 11.07 2.83
N LEU A 147 0.24 10.66 2.27
CA LEU A 147 0.06 10.54 0.82
C LEU A 147 0.22 11.90 0.11
N TYR A 148 -0.39 12.96 0.65
CA TYR A 148 -0.28 14.32 0.11
C TYR A 148 1.16 14.83 0.12
N HIS A 149 1.83 14.74 1.27
CA HIS A 149 3.20 15.22 1.41
C HIS A 149 4.19 14.44 0.55
N LEU A 150 3.99 13.12 0.39
CA LEU A 150 4.81 12.31 -0.48
C LEU A 150 4.57 12.65 -1.96
N GLY A 151 3.32 12.90 -2.37
CA GLY A 151 2.99 13.36 -3.72
C GLY A 151 3.61 14.74 -4.04
N LEU A 152 3.61 15.67 -3.08
CA LEU A 152 4.31 16.96 -3.24
C LEU A 152 5.83 16.81 -3.33
N ARG A 153 6.40 15.84 -2.58
CA ARG A 153 7.86 15.61 -2.53
C ARG A 153 8.37 14.92 -3.81
N ARG A 154 7.50 14.10 -4.44
CA ARG A 154 7.80 13.34 -5.66
C ARG A 154 6.68 13.56 -6.71
N PRO A 155 6.59 14.77 -7.28
CA PRO A 155 5.57 15.09 -8.29
C PRO A 155 5.79 14.35 -9.63
N ASP A 156 6.96 13.76 -9.81
CA ASP A 156 7.34 12.90 -10.94
C ASP A 156 6.73 11.49 -10.87
N VAL A 157 6.24 11.08 -9.68
CA VAL A 157 5.72 9.72 -9.43
C VAL A 157 4.19 9.70 -9.48
N GLU A 158 3.63 8.76 -10.25
CA GLU A 158 2.19 8.56 -10.34
C GLU A 158 1.61 7.97 -9.04
N LEU A 159 0.52 8.56 -8.54
CA LEU A 159 -0.26 8.03 -7.42
C LEU A 159 -1.41 7.20 -7.98
N VAL A 160 -1.35 5.87 -7.84
CA VAL A 160 -2.33 4.94 -8.41
C VAL A 160 -3.27 4.44 -7.31
N PRO A 161 -4.56 4.83 -7.34
CA PRO A 161 -5.54 4.30 -6.41
C PRO A 161 -5.83 2.83 -6.71
N ALA A 162 -6.00 2.05 -5.65
CA ALA A 162 -6.38 0.65 -5.76
C ALA A 162 -7.46 0.31 -4.72
N TYR A 163 -8.34 -0.62 -5.05
CA TYR A 163 -9.36 -1.11 -4.14
C TYR A 163 -9.29 -2.62 -4.00
N LEU A 164 -9.23 -3.10 -2.76
CA LEU A 164 -9.21 -4.51 -2.38
C LEU A 164 -10.58 -4.90 -1.82
N GLU A 165 -11.27 -5.83 -2.48
CA GLU A 165 -12.54 -6.38 -2.02
C GLU A 165 -12.37 -7.69 -1.25
N ASN A 166 -13.24 -7.94 -0.28
CA ASN A 166 -13.37 -9.18 0.51
C ASN A 166 -12.19 -9.53 1.43
N MET A 167 -11.17 -8.69 1.56
CA MET A 167 -9.99 -9.02 2.36
C MET A 167 -10.29 -9.18 3.86
N ASN A 168 -11.24 -8.39 4.40
CA ASN A 168 -11.73 -8.51 5.77
C ASN A 168 -12.48 -9.84 6.03
N ARG A 169 -12.99 -10.50 4.98
CA ARG A 169 -13.68 -11.80 5.05
C ARG A 169 -12.71 -12.95 4.87
N ILE A 170 -11.65 -12.76 4.07
CA ILE A 170 -10.58 -13.76 3.86
C ILE A 170 -9.75 -13.93 5.12
N LEU A 171 -9.34 -12.83 5.74
CA LEU A 171 -8.64 -12.85 7.03
C LEU A 171 -9.19 -11.73 7.93
N PRO A 172 -10.22 -12.01 8.72
CA PRO A 172 -10.79 -11.07 9.67
C PRO A 172 -9.77 -10.58 10.70
N LYS A 173 -10.05 -9.45 11.33
CA LYS A 173 -9.19 -8.90 12.38
C LYS A 173 -9.17 -9.83 13.59
N GLY A 174 -7.98 -10.32 13.96
CA GLY A 174 -7.78 -11.26 15.08
C GLY A 174 -7.60 -12.71 14.64
N GLU A 175 -7.97 -13.04 13.39
CA GLU A 175 -7.76 -14.38 12.85
C GLU A 175 -6.37 -14.55 12.25
N VAL A 176 -5.87 -15.80 12.21
CA VAL A 176 -4.55 -16.14 11.66
C VAL A 176 -4.64 -17.10 10.47
N LEU A 177 -5.77 -17.76 10.28
CA LEU A 177 -5.99 -18.67 9.16
C LEU A 177 -6.90 -18.01 8.12
N PRO A 178 -6.43 -17.82 6.88
CA PRO A 178 -7.26 -17.25 5.82
C PRO A 178 -8.31 -18.26 5.37
N VAL A 179 -9.53 -17.78 5.15
CA VAL A 179 -10.60 -18.53 4.50
C VAL A 179 -10.47 -18.34 3.00
N PRO A 180 -10.31 -19.40 2.20
CA PRO A 180 -10.24 -19.28 0.75
C PRO A 180 -11.54 -18.65 0.20
N MET A 181 -11.41 -17.47 -0.39
CA MET A 181 -12.54 -16.73 -0.96
C MET A 181 -12.00 -15.85 -2.10
N LEU A 182 -12.82 -15.67 -3.13
CA LEU A 182 -12.47 -14.80 -4.24
C LEU A 182 -12.36 -13.34 -3.77
N SER A 183 -11.24 -12.72 -4.08
CA SER A 183 -11.02 -11.29 -3.92
C SER A 183 -10.91 -10.60 -5.28
N LEU A 184 -11.16 -9.30 -5.29
CA LEU A 184 -10.96 -8.46 -6.46
C LEU A 184 -10.04 -7.32 -6.08
N LEU A 185 -9.04 -7.08 -6.92
CA LEU A 185 -8.16 -5.92 -6.84
C LEU A 185 -8.35 -5.08 -8.09
N THR A 186 -8.84 -3.87 -7.92
CA THR A 186 -9.04 -2.92 -9.02
C THR A 186 -8.05 -1.78 -8.89
N PHE A 187 -7.23 -1.53 -9.92
CA PHE A 187 -6.37 -0.35 -10.04
C PHE A 187 -7.10 0.72 -10.86
N GLY A 188 -7.13 1.94 -10.35
CA GLY A 188 -7.80 3.07 -10.99
C GLY A 188 -6.85 3.99 -11.75
N LYS A 189 -7.42 5.05 -12.32
CA LYS A 189 -6.67 6.10 -13.03
C LYS A 189 -5.69 6.79 -12.08
N PRO A 190 -4.41 6.96 -12.47
CA PRO A 190 -3.45 7.72 -11.68
C PRO A 190 -3.93 9.14 -11.41
N ILE A 191 -3.62 9.63 -10.21
CA ILE A 191 -3.86 11.00 -9.79
C ILE A 191 -2.53 11.66 -9.39
N GLN A 192 -2.51 12.98 -9.32
CA GLN A 192 -1.39 13.78 -8.82
C GLN A 192 -1.94 14.87 -7.91
N VAL A 193 -1.09 15.44 -7.06
CA VAL A 193 -1.43 16.65 -6.32
C VAL A 193 -1.43 17.82 -7.31
N GLU A 194 -2.55 18.53 -7.40
CA GLU A 194 -2.67 19.66 -8.32
C GLU A 194 -1.97 20.91 -7.76
N PRO A 195 -1.49 21.82 -8.63
CA PRO A 195 -0.90 23.08 -8.18
C PRO A 195 -1.86 23.84 -7.24
N HIS A 196 -1.37 24.22 -6.07
CA HIS A 196 -2.13 24.93 -5.04
C HIS A 196 -3.30 24.17 -4.41
N GLU A 197 -3.41 22.87 -4.68
CA GLU A 197 -4.46 22.06 -4.06
C GLU A 197 -4.25 21.95 -2.54
N ASN A 198 -5.31 22.20 -1.77
CA ASN A 198 -5.28 22.04 -0.33
C ASN A 198 -5.16 20.56 0.05
N LYS A 199 -4.42 20.29 1.13
CA LYS A 199 -4.20 18.93 1.64
C LYS A 199 -5.51 18.15 1.85
N ASP A 200 -6.51 18.78 2.49
CA ASP A 200 -7.75 18.08 2.84
C ASP A 200 -8.61 17.81 1.61
N VAL A 201 -8.59 18.73 0.61
CA VAL A 201 -9.25 18.53 -0.69
C VAL A 201 -8.60 17.38 -1.45
N PHE A 202 -7.27 17.33 -1.51
CA PHE A 202 -6.56 16.24 -2.16
C PHE A 202 -6.85 14.89 -1.47
N LEU A 203 -6.81 14.83 -0.14
CA LEU A 203 -7.03 13.57 0.59
C LEU A 203 -8.44 13.04 0.40
N GLU A 204 -9.44 13.92 0.35
CA GLU A 204 -10.81 13.52 0.04
C GLU A 204 -10.94 13.02 -1.40
N ARG A 205 -10.38 13.72 -2.38
CA ARG A 205 -10.34 13.30 -3.78
C ARG A 205 -9.62 11.96 -3.96
N ALA A 206 -8.51 11.75 -3.25
CA ALA A 206 -7.79 10.47 -3.25
C ALA A 206 -8.63 9.34 -2.62
N ARG A 207 -9.34 9.61 -1.52
CA ARG A 207 -10.25 8.67 -0.87
C ARG A 207 -11.42 8.29 -1.78
N GLU A 208 -12.00 9.28 -2.45
CA GLU A 208 -13.06 9.05 -3.44
C GLU A 208 -12.56 8.24 -4.64
N ALA A 209 -11.33 8.50 -5.12
CA ALA A 209 -10.72 7.72 -6.20
C ALA A 209 -10.61 6.23 -5.83
N VAL A 210 -10.24 5.91 -4.58
CA VAL A 210 -10.24 4.52 -4.08
C VAL A 210 -11.66 3.99 -3.93
N SER A 211 -12.56 4.75 -3.30
CA SER A 211 -13.92 4.31 -2.99
C SER A 211 -14.76 4.03 -4.24
N SER A 212 -14.55 4.81 -5.32
CA SER A 212 -15.25 4.64 -6.60
C SER A 212 -14.89 3.36 -7.35
N LEU A 213 -13.76 2.73 -7.00
CA LEU A 213 -13.35 1.45 -7.56
C LEU A 213 -14.08 0.26 -6.93
N ARG A 214 -14.76 0.47 -5.82
CA ARG A 214 -15.61 -0.55 -5.20
C ARG A 214 -16.73 -0.90 -6.18
N ARG A 215 -16.85 -2.16 -6.57
CA ARG A 215 -18.03 -2.63 -7.31
C ARG A 215 -19.24 -2.46 -6.41
N ILE A 216 -20.16 -1.61 -6.82
CA ILE A 216 -21.49 -1.55 -6.23
C ILE A 216 -22.06 -2.94 -6.48
N GLY A 217 -22.26 -3.71 -5.41
CA GLY A 217 -22.47 -5.13 -5.39
C GLY A 217 -23.19 -5.65 -6.63
N ALA A 218 -22.61 -6.66 -7.24
CA ALA A 218 -23.43 -7.62 -7.95
C ALA A 218 -24.37 -8.24 -6.91
N ALA A 219 -25.61 -7.75 -6.91
CA ALA A 219 -26.71 -8.33 -6.17
C ALA A 219 -26.95 -9.76 -6.63
#